data_ccd49845712a6a8096da23f3a05d7f03
#
_entry.id   ccd49845712a6a8096da23f3a05d7f03
#
_cell.length_a   1.000
_cell.length_b   1.000
_cell.length_c   1.000
_cell.angle_alpha   90.00
_cell.angle_beta   90.00
_cell.angle_gamma   90.00
#
_symmetry.space_group_name_H-M   'P 1'
#
loop_
_entity.id
_entity.type
_entity.pdbx_description
1 polymer ?
#
loop_
_entity_poly.entity_id
_entity_poly.type
_entity_poly.pdbx_seq_one_letter_code
_entity_poly.pdbx_strand_id
1 'polypeptide(L)'
;WENLYDPYEEYMTEQLSIFFIRIKRRKDIERMAKKNTYDAGSIAILEGLEAVRKRPGMYIGSVSTKGLNHLIYEIVDNAVDEHLAGYCSEIHVTLEKDGSATIADNGRGVPVDLHATGVSAARVVYTTLHAGGKFDDSAYKTSGGLHGVGSSVVNALSTYMDVQISRDGYIHHDRYE
;
A
#
# COMPACT_ATOMS: atom_id res chain seq x y z
N TRP A 1 29.74 -15.46 -0.46
CA TRP A 1 28.53 -15.15 0.30
C TRP A 1 28.94 -14.13 1.35
N GLU A 2 28.96 -12.86 0.94
CA GLU A 2 29.23 -11.74 1.83
C GLU A 2 27.95 -11.45 2.62
N ASN A 3 28.10 -11.27 3.92
CA ASN A 3 27.05 -10.82 4.83
C ASN A 3 26.46 -9.51 4.28
N LEU A 4 25.30 -9.59 3.66
CA LEU A 4 24.48 -8.41 3.44
C LEU A 4 24.05 -7.92 4.84
N TYR A 5 24.66 -6.85 5.28
CA TYR A 5 24.25 -6.12 6.47
C TYR A 5 22.82 -5.62 6.21
N ASP A 6 21.87 -6.21 6.89
CA ASP A 6 20.49 -5.71 6.92
C ASP A 6 20.44 -4.58 7.97
N PRO A 7 20.33 -3.31 7.55
CA PRO A 7 20.32 -2.19 8.49
C PRO A 7 19.11 -2.20 9.45
N TYR A 8 18.17 -3.10 9.25
CA TYR A 8 16.96 -3.23 10.07
C TYR A 8 17.02 -4.42 11.05
N GLU A 9 18.09 -5.24 11.04
CA GLU A 9 18.23 -6.40 11.91
C GLU A 9 18.21 -6.01 13.41
N GLU A 10 18.69 -4.82 13.75
CA GLU A 10 18.71 -4.28 15.12
C GLU A 10 17.33 -3.85 15.62
N TYR A 11 16.39 -3.54 14.71
CA TYR A 11 15.01 -3.13 15.04
C TYR A 11 14.02 -4.30 15.09
N MET A 12 14.46 -5.52 14.79
CA MET A 12 13.62 -6.72 14.67
C MET A 12 13.04 -7.25 15.99
N THR A 13 13.37 -6.63 17.13
CA THR A 13 12.84 -7.03 18.45
C THR A 13 11.54 -6.33 18.84
N GLU A 14 11.16 -5.27 18.14
CA GLU A 14 9.93 -4.50 18.38
C GLU A 14 8.92 -4.71 17.23
N GLN A 15 7.65 -4.36 17.46
CA GLN A 15 6.64 -4.37 16.40
C GLN A 15 7.05 -3.40 15.29
N LEU A 16 7.34 -3.93 14.10
CA LEU A 16 7.77 -3.14 12.96
C LEU A 16 7.02 -3.59 11.70
N SER A 17 6.41 -2.65 11.01
CA SER A 17 5.83 -2.87 9.68
C SER A 17 6.69 -2.18 8.62
N ILE A 18 7.14 -2.93 7.62
CA ILE A 18 8.03 -2.43 6.57
C ILE A 18 7.35 -2.60 5.21
N PHE A 19 7.32 -1.52 4.44
CA PHE A 19 6.77 -1.49 3.09
C PHE A 19 7.85 -1.12 2.08
N PHE A 20 8.13 -2.00 1.15
CA PHE A 20 8.99 -1.74 0.00
C PHE A 20 8.13 -1.56 -1.24
N ILE A 21 8.20 -0.40 -1.86
CA ILE A 21 7.36 -0.04 -2.99
C ILE A 21 8.20 0.41 -4.17
N ARG A 22 8.06 -0.25 -5.32
CA ARG A 22 8.63 0.23 -6.58
C ARG A 22 7.53 0.73 -7.51
N ILE A 23 7.48 2.04 -7.67
CA ILE A 23 6.44 2.73 -8.44
C ILE A 23 6.69 2.56 -9.95
N LYS A 24 5.65 2.27 -10.73
CA LYS A 24 5.72 2.20 -12.20
C LYS A 24 6.10 3.54 -12.81
N ARG A 25 7.00 3.53 -13.79
CA ARG A 25 7.36 4.73 -14.54
C ARG A 25 6.18 5.19 -15.42
N ARG A 26 6.01 6.49 -15.57
CA ARG A 26 4.97 7.17 -16.37
C ARG A 26 4.74 6.56 -17.76
N LYS A 27 5.79 6.12 -18.47
CA LYS A 27 5.70 5.53 -19.82
C LYS A 27 4.86 4.26 -19.90
N ASP A 28 4.80 3.48 -18.85
CA ASP A 28 4.05 2.22 -18.81
C ASP A 28 2.56 2.47 -18.58
N ILE A 29 2.23 3.58 -17.93
CA ILE A 29 0.84 4.00 -17.63
C ILE A 29 0.20 4.68 -18.87
N GLU A 30 0.95 5.48 -19.64
CA GLU A 30 0.44 6.22 -20.82
C GLU A 30 0.09 5.29 -22.01
N ARG A 31 0.64 4.09 -22.08
CA ARG A 31 0.45 3.15 -23.19
C ARG A 31 -0.95 2.50 -23.24
N MET A 32 -1.78 2.70 -22.23
CA MET A 32 -3.08 2.05 -22.10
C MET A 32 -4.27 2.88 -22.67
N ALA A 33 -4.05 4.08 -23.20
CA ALA A 33 -5.11 4.93 -23.75
C ALA A 33 -5.30 4.69 -25.25
N LYS A 34 -6.21 3.79 -25.63
CA LYS A 34 -6.66 3.61 -27.03
C LYS A 34 -8.09 4.17 -27.22
N LYS A 35 -8.27 4.82 -28.38
CA LYS A 35 -9.49 5.45 -28.88
C LYS A 35 -10.62 4.42 -29.10
N ASN A 36 -11.80 4.62 -28.51
CA ASN A 36 -12.97 3.79 -28.80
C ASN A 36 -14.18 4.65 -29.13
N THR A 37 -15.03 4.19 -30.06
CA THR A 37 -16.39 4.67 -30.28
C THR A 37 -17.24 4.40 -29.04
N TYR A 38 -18.00 5.40 -28.60
CA TYR A 38 -18.85 5.30 -27.40
C TYR A 38 -20.19 4.65 -27.77
N ASP A 39 -20.33 3.37 -27.48
CA ASP A 39 -21.57 2.59 -27.61
C ASP A 39 -21.80 1.72 -26.37
N ALA A 40 -22.91 1.02 -26.28
CA ALA A 40 -23.21 0.15 -25.14
C ALA A 40 -22.15 -0.96 -24.94
N GLY A 41 -21.53 -1.43 -26.01
CA GLY A 41 -20.42 -2.40 -25.96
C GLY A 41 -19.12 -1.82 -25.44
N SER A 42 -18.99 -0.49 -25.44
CA SER A 42 -17.82 0.22 -24.89
C SER A 42 -17.88 0.44 -23.38
N ILE A 43 -19.01 0.12 -22.74
CA ILE A 43 -19.19 0.19 -21.27
C ILE A 43 -18.56 -1.05 -20.66
N ALA A 44 -17.34 -0.91 -20.11
CA ALA A 44 -16.66 -1.97 -19.40
C ALA A 44 -16.86 -1.81 -17.89
N ILE A 45 -17.28 -2.87 -17.24
CA ILE A 45 -17.25 -2.97 -15.77
C ILE A 45 -15.85 -3.41 -15.39
N LEU A 46 -15.18 -2.60 -14.58
CA LEU A 46 -13.85 -2.88 -14.07
C LEU A 46 -13.95 -3.19 -12.58
N GLU A 47 -13.41 -4.32 -12.19
CA GLU A 47 -13.42 -4.76 -10.79
C GLU A 47 -12.02 -4.74 -10.20
N GLY A 48 -11.95 -4.53 -8.89
CA GLY A 48 -10.72 -4.62 -8.11
C GLY A 48 -9.60 -3.71 -8.61
N LEU A 49 -8.37 -4.19 -8.52
CA LEU A 49 -7.15 -3.43 -8.84
C LEU A 49 -7.02 -3.10 -10.34
N GLU A 50 -7.72 -3.81 -11.23
CA GLU A 50 -7.68 -3.51 -12.66
C GLU A 50 -8.30 -2.14 -12.99
N ALA A 51 -9.32 -1.73 -12.23
CA ALA A 51 -9.91 -0.39 -12.35
C ALA A 51 -8.85 0.71 -12.09
N VAL A 52 -8.04 0.53 -11.05
CA VAL A 52 -6.94 1.44 -10.70
C VAL A 52 -5.90 1.49 -11.82
N ARG A 53 -5.48 0.33 -12.31
CA ARG A 53 -4.46 0.23 -13.38
C ARG A 53 -4.91 0.86 -14.68
N LYS A 54 -6.20 0.78 -15.01
CA LYS A 54 -6.78 1.38 -16.24
C LYS A 54 -7.01 2.88 -16.12
N ARG A 55 -7.31 3.39 -14.93
CA ARG A 55 -7.62 4.81 -14.69
C ARG A 55 -6.90 5.35 -13.44
N PRO A 56 -5.55 5.30 -13.39
CA PRO A 56 -4.80 5.68 -12.21
C PRO A 56 -5.05 7.13 -11.76
N GLY A 57 -5.24 8.06 -12.72
CA GLY A 57 -5.52 9.46 -12.41
C GLY A 57 -6.78 9.70 -11.57
N MET A 58 -7.76 8.77 -11.58
CA MET A 58 -8.95 8.86 -10.71
C MET A 58 -8.62 8.61 -9.23
N TYR A 59 -7.53 7.90 -8.95
CA TYR A 59 -7.13 7.50 -7.58
C TYR A 59 -6.01 8.38 -7.03
N ILE A 60 -5.05 8.77 -7.88
CA ILE A 60 -3.87 9.56 -7.47
C ILE A 60 -3.89 10.99 -8.01
N GLY A 61 -5.02 11.45 -8.58
CA GLY A 61 -5.22 12.81 -9.10
C GLY A 61 -4.47 13.08 -10.41
N SER A 62 -3.27 12.56 -10.60
CA SER A 62 -2.53 12.68 -11.86
C SER A 62 -1.54 11.53 -12.03
N VAL A 63 -1.18 11.21 -13.27
CA VAL A 63 -0.12 10.24 -13.60
C VAL A 63 1.27 10.86 -13.69
N SER A 64 1.44 12.10 -13.22
CA SER A 64 2.72 12.79 -13.13
C SER A 64 3.52 12.31 -11.91
N THR A 65 4.79 12.73 -11.81
CA THR A 65 5.64 12.48 -10.62
C THR A 65 4.93 12.90 -9.31
N LYS A 66 4.17 14.01 -9.34
CA LYS A 66 3.39 14.45 -8.17
C LYS A 66 2.33 13.41 -7.75
N GLY A 67 1.60 12.83 -8.71
CA GLY A 67 0.62 11.78 -8.43
C GLY A 67 1.28 10.49 -7.94
N LEU A 68 2.46 10.13 -8.48
CA LEU A 68 3.22 8.97 -8.03
C LEU A 68 3.75 9.14 -6.59
N ASN A 69 4.18 10.35 -6.22
CA ASN A 69 4.59 10.64 -4.84
C ASN A 69 3.41 10.49 -3.86
N HIS A 70 2.17 10.66 -4.32
CA HIS A 70 0.98 10.39 -3.49
C HIS A 70 0.94 8.96 -2.96
N LEU A 71 1.47 7.98 -3.70
CA LEU A 71 1.54 6.59 -3.25
C LEU A 71 2.40 6.44 -1.97
N ILE A 72 3.48 7.21 -1.86
CA ILE A 72 4.30 7.25 -0.66
C ILE A 72 3.49 7.84 0.49
N TYR A 73 2.79 8.95 0.25
CA TYR A 73 1.96 9.60 1.28
C TYR A 73 0.85 8.67 1.79
N GLU A 74 0.20 7.88 0.92
CA GLU A 74 -0.84 6.93 1.33
C GLU A 74 -0.32 5.90 2.36
N ILE A 75 0.92 5.44 2.22
CA ILE A 75 1.52 4.53 3.20
C ILE A 75 1.97 5.27 4.46
N VAL A 76 2.57 6.45 4.32
CA VAL A 76 2.96 7.29 5.46
C VAL A 76 1.74 7.69 6.30
N ASP A 77 0.63 8.05 5.65
CA ASP A 77 -0.61 8.41 6.34
C ASP A 77 -1.17 7.23 7.17
N ASN A 78 -0.99 5.98 6.71
CA ASN A 78 -1.35 4.82 7.52
C ASN A 78 -0.52 4.74 8.81
N ALA A 79 0.79 4.98 8.72
CA ALA A 79 1.68 5.01 9.89
C ALA A 79 1.35 6.20 10.82
N VAL A 80 1.01 7.37 10.25
CA VAL A 80 0.54 8.54 11.02
C VAL A 80 -0.78 8.23 11.73
N ASP A 81 -1.71 7.51 11.11
CA ASP A 81 -2.95 7.09 11.75
C ASP A 81 -2.69 6.17 12.95
N GLU A 82 -1.71 5.25 12.85
CA GLU A 82 -1.26 4.44 14.00
C GLU A 82 -0.66 5.32 15.11
N HIS A 83 0.09 6.38 14.75
CA HIS A 83 0.60 7.34 15.72
C HIS A 83 -0.55 8.10 16.43
N LEU A 84 -1.51 8.62 15.67
CA LEU A 84 -2.67 9.34 16.22
C LEU A 84 -3.55 8.43 17.11
N ALA A 85 -3.57 7.14 16.82
CA ALA A 85 -4.21 6.12 17.64
C ALA A 85 -3.39 5.75 18.92
N GLY A 86 -2.15 6.27 19.04
CA GLY A 86 -1.28 6.07 20.21
C GLY A 86 -0.43 4.80 20.17
N TYR A 87 -0.32 4.14 19.01
CA TYR A 87 0.39 2.87 18.88
C TYR A 87 1.72 2.96 18.13
N CYS A 88 2.03 4.09 17.50
CA CYS A 88 3.26 4.30 16.75
C CYS A 88 4.01 5.51 17.29
N SER A 89 5.31 5.37 17.53
CA SER A 89 6.20 6.45 17.99
C SER A 89 7.29 6.80 16.97
N GLU A 90 7.55 5.91 16.00
CA GLU A 90 8.62 6.08 15.03
C GLU A 90 8.13 5.71 13.62
N ILE A 91 8.46 6.58 12.66
CA ILE A 91 8.18 6.37 11.23
C ILE A 91 9.44 6.72 10.47
N HIS A 92 9.94 5.77 9.67
CA HIS A 92 11.12 5.94 8.83
C HIS A 92 10.71 5.88 7.37
N VAL A 93 11.14 6.86 6.57
CA VAL A 93 10.90 6.91 5.12
C VAL A 93 12.24 7.01 4.40
N THR A 94 12.56 6.03 3.59
CA THR A 94 13.80 5.99 2.81
C THR A 94 13.46 5.95 1.31
N LEU A 95 14.08 6.84 0.55
CA LEU A 95 14.04 6.80 -0.92
C LEU A 95 15.31 6.10 -1.41
N GLU A 96 15.13 4.95 -2.03
CA GLU A 96 16.22 4.09 -2.44
C GLU A 96 16.85 4.56 -3.76
N LYS A 97 18.12 4.21 -3.98
CA LYS A 97 18.86 4.58 -5.20
C LYS A 97 18.27 3.99 -6.48
N ASP A 98 17.55 2.88 -6.38
CA ASP A 98 16.90 2.21 -7.52
C ASP A 98 15.53 2.82 -7.85
N GLY A 99 15.09 3.83 -7.08
CA GLY A 99 13.81 4.52 -7.22
C GLY A 99 12.64 3.83 -6.51
N SER A 100 12.91 2.85 -5.64
CA SER A 100 11.93 2.35 -4.67
C SER A 100 11.86 3.25 -3.44
N ALA A 101 10.86 3.05 -2.61
CA ALA A 101 10.72 3.68 -1.32
C ALA A 101 10.47 2.62 -0.25
N THR A 102 11.13 2.78 0.90
CA THR A 102 10.91 1.97 2.08
C THR A 102 10.22 2.83 3.14
N ILE A 103 9.11 2.38 3.66
CA ILE A 103 8.40 3.00 4.77
C ILE A 103 8.33 1.98 5.90
N ALA A 104 8.81 2.34 7.07
CA ALA A 104 8.81 1.50 8.26
C ALA A 104 8.20 2.26 9.43
N ASP A 105 7.37 1.58 10.20
CA ASP A 105 6.76 2.11 11.42
C ASP A 105 6.76 1.05 12.53
N ASN A 106 6.74 1.49 13.78
CA ASN A 106 6.64 0.63 14.95
C ASN A 106 5.21 0.54 15.51
N GLY A 107 4.19 0.68 14.66
CA GLY A 107 2.79 0.52 15.01
C GLY A 107 2.37 -0.94 15.21
N ARG A 108 1.07 -1.18 15.39
CA ARG A 108 0.52 -2.53 15.65
C ARG A 108 0.65 -3.49 14.47
N GLY A 109 0.88 -2.98 13.27
CA GLY A 109 0.78 -3.73 12.02
C GLY A 109 -0.65 -4.10 11.64
N VAL A 110 -0.86 -4.36 10.37
CA VAL A 110 -2.15 -4.83 9.84
C VAL A 110 -2.45 -6.22 10.40
N PRO A 111 -3.72 -6.55 10.74
CA PRO A 111 -4.09 -7.91 11.13
C PRO A 111 -3.70 -8.94 10.06
N VAL A 112 -3.15 -10.06 10.50
CA VAL A 112 -2.67 -11.16 9.65
C VAL A 112 -3.51 -12.41 9.76
N ASP A 113 -4.49 -12.42 10.66
CA ASP A 113 -5.44 -13.51 10.88
C ASP A 113 -6.20 -13.83 9.59
N LEU A 114 -6.72 -15.06 9.55
CA LEU A 114 -7.53 -15.52 8.43
C LEU A 114 -8.85 -14.74 8.37
N HIS A 115 -9.06 -14.05 7.27
CA HIS A 115 -10.31 -13.33 6.98
C HIS A 115 -11.40 -14.30 6.48
N ALA A 116 -12.68 -13.91 6.58
CA ALA A 116 -13.81 -14.71 6.11
C ALA A 116 -13.75 -15.10 4.62
N THR A 117 -12.94 -14.38 3.82
CA THR A 117 -12.66 -14.70 2.40
C THR A 117 -11.67 -15.86 2.21
N GLY A 118 -11.12 -16.42 3.28
CA GLY A 118 -10.17 -17.54 3.21
C GLY A 118 -8.70 -17.15 2.96
N VAL A 119 -8.39 -15.84 2.96
CA VAL A 119 -7.00 -15.33 2.90
C VAL A 119 -6.70 -14.45 4.13
N SER A 120 -5.44 -14.07 4.35
CA SER A 120 -5.09 -13.20 5.48
C SER A 120 -5.77 -11.85 5.36
N ALA A 121 -6.11 -11.22 6.49
CA ALA A 121 -6.68 -9.88 6.53
C ALA A 121 -5.73 -8.85 5.86
N ALA A 122 -4.42 -8.98 6.05
CA ALA A 122 -3.42 -8.16 5.36
C ALA A 122 -3.56 -8.28 3.83
N ARG A 123 -3.69 -9.50 3.30
CA ARG A 123 -3.88 -9.70 1.85
C ARG A 123 -5.16 -9.03 1.35
N VAL A 124 -6.26 -9.11 2.10
CA VAL A 124 -7.51 -8.41 1.76
C VAL A 124 -7.27 -6.90 1.66
N VAL A 125 -6.61 -6.31 2.65
CA VAL A 125 -6.31 -4.86 2.69
C VAL A 125 -5.48 -4.42 1.48
N TYR A 126 -4.49 -5.21 1.07
CA TYR A 126 -3.59 -4.84 -0.03
C TYR A 126 -4.10 -5.21 -1.42
N THR A 127 -5.09 -6.09 -1.54
CA THR A 127 -5.58 -6.55 -2.86
C THR A 127 -7.01 -6.20 -3.18
N THR A 128 -7.77 -5.68 -2.20
CA THR A 128 -9.19 -5.35 -2.38
C THR A 128 -9.42 -3.85 -2.18
N LEU A 129 -10.09 -3.20 -3.12
CA LEU A 129 -10.52 -1.81 -2.96
C LEU A 129 -11.59 -1.72 -1.87
N HIS A 130 -11.57 -0.62 -1.12
CA HIS A 130 -12.52 -0.37 -0.02
C HIS A 130 -12.48 -1.46 1.06
N ALA A 131 -11.31 -2.05 1.31
CA ALA A 131 -11.06 -2.95 2.43
C ALA A 131 -10.14 -2.28 3.44
N GLY A 132 -10.50 -2.32 4.72
CA GLY A 132 -9.67 -1.77 5.81
C GLY A 132 -10.46 -1.51 7.08
N GLY A 133 -9.75 -1.46 8.21
CA GLY A 133 -10.35 -1.23 9.53
C GLY A 133 -10.83 0.21 9.78
N LYS A 134 -10.58 1.14 8.85
CA LYS A 134 -10.96 2.55 8.97
C LYS A 134 -12.45 2.81 8.69
N PHE A 135 -13.20 1.81 8.25
CA PHE A 135 -14.66 1.87 8.13
C PHE A 135 -15.39 1.62 9.47
N ASP A 136 -14.64 1.24 10.52
CA ASP A 136 -15.18 1.04 11.87
C ASP A 136 -14.71 2.20 12.75
N ASP A 137 -15.64 3.08 13.15
CA ASP A 137 -15.40 4.24 14.02
C ASP A 137 -14.78 3.86 15.37
N SER A 138 -14.84 2.58 15.75
CA SER A 138 -14.25 2.09 17.01
C SER A 138 -12.72 1.96 16.92
N ALA A 139 -12.18 1.74 15.73
CA ALA A 139 -10.75 1.49 15.54
C ALA A 139 -9.93 2.78 15.40
N TYR A 140 -10.50 3.81 14.75
CA TYR A 140 -9.83 5.09 14.50
C TYR A 140 -10.81 6.25 14.65
N LYS A 141 -10.63 7.07 15.69
CA LYS A 141 -11.44 8.28 15.94
C LYS A 141 -11.13 9.42 14.96
N THR A 142 -9.94 9.42 14.40
CA THR A 142 -9.46 10.40 13.41
C THR A 142 -8.53 9.65 12.46
N SER A 143 -8.74 9.78 11.17
CA SER A 143 -7.91 9.13 10.14
C SER A 143 -7.60 10.11 9.02
N GLY A 144 -6.34 10.18 8.59
CA GLY A 144 -5.90 10.93 7.42
C GLY A 144 -6.32 10.26 6.11
N GLY A 145 -6.43 8.93 6.10
CA GLY A 145 -6.86 8.14 4.96
C GLY A 145 -8.37 7.95 4.90
N LEU A 146 -9.09 8.88 4.23
CA LEU A 146 -10.55 8.94 4.23
C LEU A 146 -11.27 7.85 3.41
N HIS A 147 -10.57 7.10 2.54
CA HIS A 147 -11.22 6.30 1.50
C HIS A 147 -11.01 4.78 1.62
N GLY A 148 -10.11 4.32 2.50
CA GLY A 148 -9.80 2.88 2.66
C GLY A 148 -9.27 2.19 1.39
N VAL A 149 -8.69 2.96 0.48
CA VAL A 149 -8.18 2.46 -0.81
C VAL A 149 -6.68 2.65 -0.99
N GLY A 150 -6.01 3.42 -0.13
CA GLY A 150 -4.63 3.82 -0.31
C GLY A 150 -3.68 2.65 -0.55
N SER A 151 -3.63 1.70 0.36
CA SER A 151 -2.70 0.55 0.28
C SER A 151 -2.95 -0.33 -0.96
N SER A 152 -4.20 -0.57 -1.33
CA SER A 152 -4.53 -1.36 -2.52
C SER A 152 -4.26 -0.59 -3.83
N VAL A 153 -4.40 0.74 -3.82
CA VAL A 153 -4.00 1.61 -4.94
C VAL A 153 -2.48 1.62 -5.10
N VAL A 154 -1.73 1.69 -4.00
CA VAL A 154 -0.27 1.56 -4.01
C VAL A 154 0.15 0.24 -4.64
N ASN A 155 -0.42 -0.89 -4.18
CA ASN A 155 -0.17 -2.19 -4.78
C ASN A 155 -0.48 -2.20 -6.29
N ALA A 156 -1.66 -1.72 -6.69
CA ALA A 156 -2.08 -1.72 -8.09
C ALA A 156 -1.13 -0.95 -9.03
N LEU A 157 -0.50 0.12 -8.54
CA LEU A 157 0.34 1.03 -9.33
C LEU A 157 1.84 0.82 -9.12
N SER A 158 2.23 -0.06 -8.21
CA SER A 158 3.62 -0.46 -8.00
C SER A 158 4.05 -1.56 -8.99
N THR A 159 5.33 -1.62 -9.31
CA THR A 159 5.91 -2.76 -10.03
C THR A 159 5.95 -3.99 -9.13
N TYR A 160 6.29 -3.76 -7.87
CA TYR A 160 6.12 -4.73 -6.78
C TYR A 160 5.86 -3.97 -5.47
N MET A 161 5.28 -4.64 -4.52
CA MET A 161 5.13 -4.19 -3.15
C MET A 161 5.49 -5.36 -2.23
N ASP A 162 6.56 -5.22 -1.46
CA ASP A 162 6.95 -6.12 -0.38
C ASP A 162 6.42 -5.56 0.94
N VAL A 163 5.76 -6.41 1.70
CA VAL A 163 5.18 -6.05 3.01
C VAL A 163 5.69 -7.00 4.06
N GLN A 164 6.27 -6.46 5.11
CA GLN A 164 6.68 -7.20 6.29
C GLN A 164 5.93 -6.66 7.50
N ILE A 165 5.28 -7.55 8.24
CA ILE A 165 4.47 -7.21 9.42
C ILE A 165 4.97 -8.04 10.59
N SER A 166 5.48 -7.38 11.64
CA SER A 166 5.83 -8.01 12.91
C SER A 166 4.61 -7.92 13.84
N ARG A 167 4.00 -9.07 14.12
CA ARG A 167 2.81 -9.15 14.97
C ARG A 167 2.77 -10.45 15.74
N ASP A 168 2.36 -10.40 17.01
CA ASP A 168 2.17 -11.56 17.88
C ASP A 168 3.42 -12.46 18.01
N GLY A 169 4.63 -11.86 17.93
CA GLY A 169 5.91 -12.55 18.00
C GLY A 169 6.34 -13.26 16.70
N TYR A 170 5.62 -13.01 15.59
CA TYR A 170 5.94 -13.56 14.27
C TYR A 170 6.18 -12.44 13.26
N ILE A 171 6.96 -12.75 12.24
CA ILE A 171 7.16 -11.91 11.06
C ILE A 171 6.36 -12.52 9.91
N HIS A 172 5.43 -11.74 9.38
CA HIS A 172 4.65 -12.09 8.19
C HIS A 172 5.20 -11.32 7.01
N HIS A 173 5.51 -12.03 5.93
CA HIS A 173 6.03 -11.44 4.71
C HIS A 173 5.11 -11.80 3.55
N ASP A 174 4.68 -10.81 2.77
CA ASP A 174 3.90 -11.01 1.56
C ASP A 174 4.45 -10.10 0.45
N ARG A 175 4.47 -10.60 -0.78
CA ARG A 175 4.92 -9.87 -1.96
C ARG A 175 3.85 -9.86 -3.03
N TYR A 176 3.64 -8.69 -3.62
CA TYR A 176 2.67 -8.43 -4.67
C TYR A 176 3.40 -7.91 -5.91
N GLU A 177 3.03 -8.42 -7.12
CA GLU A 177 3.60 -8.03 -8.43
C GLU A 177 2.50 -7.73 -9.46
#